data_f0c95975630a93e1720d877f5560ab34
#
_entry.id   f0c95975630a93e1720d877f5560ab34
#
_cell.length_a   1.000
_cell.length_b   1.000
_cell.length_c   1.000
_cell.angle_alpha   90.00
_cell.angle_beta   90.00
_cell.angle_gamma   90.00
#
_symmetry.space_group_name_H-M   'P 1'
#
loop_
_entity.id
_entity.type
_entity.pdbx_description
1 polymer ?
#
loop_
_entity_poly.entity_id
_entity_poly.type
_entity_poly.pdbx_seq_one_letter_code
_entity_poly.pdbx_strand_id
1 'polypeptide(L)'
;MQLDFLAENWDTIAWAVPGAWMVIILAVFWALPRIDFRLGSKAVVIEWMGLAVRRIPLADINQVSKRLKGKPEVWRNTLKGNHRMLVLYRKNGMRPVVITPRNRYVFRNQLEANLERLSSPAA
;
A
#
# COMPACT_ATOMS: atom_id res chain seq x y z
N MET A 1 38.44 -18.34 -19.59
CA MET A 1 38.65 -17.84 -18.22
C MET A 1 37.35 -17.75 -17.42
N GLN A 2 36.33 -17.05 -17.88
CA GLN A 2 35.07 -16.96 -17.15
C GLN A 2 34.34 -18.30 -16.99
N LEU A 3 34.44 -19.19 -17.99
CA LEU A 3 33.84 -20.50 -17.97
C LEU A 3 34.49 -21.41 -16.92
N ASP A 4 35.81 -21.33 -16.78
CA ASP A 4 36.55 -22.09 -15.79
C ASP A 4 36.18 -21.63 -14.35
N PHE A 5 36.06 -20.31 -14.18
CA PHE A 5 35.59 -19.75 -12.90
C PHE A 5 34.20 -20.26 -12.53
N LEU A 6 33.26 -20.27 -13.47
CA LEU A 6 31.90 -20.75 -13.25
C LEU A 6 31.89 -22.26 -12.94
N ALA A 7 32.70 -23.06 -13.66
CA ALA A 7 32.78 -24.50 -13.41
C ALA A 7 33.36 -24.82 -12.03
N GLU A 8 34.41 -24.12 -11.61
CA GLU A 8 35.02 -24.30 -10.30
C GLU A 8 34.13 -23.88 -9.14
N ASN A 9 33.31 -22.84 -9.34
CA ASN A 9 32.48 -22.26 -8.30
C ASN A 9 30.99 -22.60 -8.48
N TRP A 10 30.68 -23.59 -9.31
CA TRP A 10 29.30 -23.95 -9.62
C TRP A 10 28.48 -24.29 -8.38
N ASP A 11 29.05 -25.04 -7.45
CA ASP A 11 28.35 -25.42 -6.22
C ASP A 11 28.01 -24.20 -5.38
N THR A 12 28.94 -23.26 -5.26
CA THR A 12 28.71 -22.01 -4.55
C THR A 12 27.63 -21.16 -5.22
N ILE A 13 27.71 -21.05 -6.56
CA ILE A 13 26.72 -20.29 -7.34
C ILE A 13 25.35 -20.94 -7.27
N ALA A 14 25.27 -22.28 -7.34
CA ALA A 14 24.02 -23.00 -7.29
C ALA A 14 23.27 -22.81 -5.96
N TRP A 15 23.98 -22.60 -4.86
CA TRP A 15 23.38 -22.28 -3.57
C TRP A 15 23.15 -20.78 -3.37
N ALA A 16 23.96 -19.91 -3.99
CA ALA A 16 23.87 -18.47 -3.84
C ALA A 16 22.59 -17.91 -4.47
N VAL A 17 22.17 -18.42 -5.63
CA VAL A 17 20.97 -17.94 -6.32
C VAL A 17 19.68 -18.21 -5.52
N PRO A 18 19.39 -19.47 -5.10
CA PRO A 18 18.20 -19.69 -4.28
C PRO A 18 18.30 -19.03 -2.91
N GLY A 19 19.51 -18.90 -2.34
CA GLY A 19 19.71 -18.16 -1.10
C GLY A 19 19.37 -16.68 -1.23
N ALA A 20 19.79 -16.06 -2.33
CA ALA A 20 19.46 -14.66 -2.60
C ALA A 20 17.95 -14.46 -2.78
N TRP A 21 17.27 -15.35 -3.49
CA TRP A 21 15.82 -15.32 -3.64
C TRP A 21 15.10 -15.48 -2.31
N MET A 22 15.58 -16.37 -1.45
CA MET A 22 15.02 -16.55 -0.12
C MET A 22 15.11 -15.26 0.70
N VAL A 23 16.25 -14.59 0.67
CA VAL A 23 16.45 -13.31 1.37
C VAL A 23 15.48 -12.24 0.84
N ILE A 24 15.32 -12.17 -0.48
CA ILE A 24 14.39 -11.21 -1.10
C ILE A 24 12.96 -11.49 -0.66
N ILE A 25 12.53 -12.75 -0.70
CA ILE A 25 11.17 -13.14 -0.29
C ILE A 25 10.94 -12.79 1.19
N LEU A 26 11.88 -13.13 2.06
CA LEU A 26 11.78 -12.81 3.49
C LEU A 26 11.74 -11.30 3.72
N ALA A 27 12.52 -10.53 2.96
CA ALA A 27 12.53 -9.07 3.06
C ALA A 27 11.18 -8.48 2.64
N VAL A 28 10.56 -9.00 1.58
CA VAL A 28 9.23 -8.57 1.14
C VAL A 28 8.18 -8.89 2.19
N PHE A 29 8.17 -10.11 2.73
CA PHE A 29 7.23 -10.48 3.79
C PHE A 29 7.41 -9.66 5.07
N TRP A 30 8.65 -9.25 5.35
CA TRP A 30 8.94 -8.40 6.50
C TRP A 30 8.51 -6.95 6.25
N ALA A 31 8.76 -6.42 5.05
CA ALA A 31 8.50 -5.03 4.72
C ALA A 31 7.02 -4.72 4.45
N LEU A 32 6.29 -5.68 3.83
CA LEU A 32 4.90 -5.45 3.43
C LEU A 32 3.97 -5.06 4.59
N PRO A 33 3.96 -5.77 5.74
CA PRO A 33 3.11 -5.36 6.86
C PRO A 33 3.55 -4.07 7.56
N ARG A 34 4.64 -3.46 7.14
CA ARG A 34 5.11 -2.18 7.69
C ARG A 34 4.55 -0.97 6.96
N ILE A 35 3.69 -1.19 5.99
CA ILE A 35 2.92 -0.14 5.37
C ILE A 35 1.80 0.26 6.34
N ASP A 36 1.77 1.53 6.71
CA ASP A 36 0.74 2.08 7.58
C ASP A 36 -0.03 3.18 6.87
N PHE A 37 -1.29 3.29 7.24
CA PHE A 37 -2.19 4.30 6.69
C PHE A 37 -2.56 5.28 7.80
N ARG A 38 -2.20 6.54 7.61
CA ARG A 38 -2.53 7.61 8.55
C ARG A 38 -3.57 8.54 7.95
N LEU A 39 -4.53 8.92 8.79
CA LEU A 39 -5.53 9.89 8.43
C LEU A 39 -5.17 11.23 9.05
N GLY A 40 -4.75 12.18 8.22
CA GLY A 40 -4.54 13.55 8.65
C GLY A 40 -5.81 14.39 8.49
N SER A 41 -5.74 15.64 8.92
CA SER A 41 -6.88 16.56 8.80
C SER A 41 -7.17 16.98 7.36
N LYS A 42 -6.19 16.88 6.47
CA LYS A 42 -6.30 17.32 5.07
C LYS A 42 -5.95 16.26 4.05
N ALA A 43 -5.34 15.16 4.45
CA ALA A 43 -4.89 14.13 3.54
C ALA A 43 -4.82 12.76 4.21
N VAL A 44 -4.98 11.71 3.39
CA VAL A 44 -4.62 10.35 3.77
C VAL A 44 -3.15 10.16 3.43
N VAL A 45 -2.35 9.73 4.39
CA VAL A 45 -0.92 9.52 4.21
C VAL A 45 -0.61 8.05 4.30
N ILE A 46 0.06 7.53 3.28
CA ILE A 46 0.55 6.16 3.26
C ILE A 46 2.01 6.19 3.65
N GLU A 47 2.35 5.53 4.74
CA GLU A 47 3.70 5.45 5.26
C GLU A 47 4.26 4.05 5.07
N TRP A 48 5.52 3.97 4.71
CA TRP A 48 6.24 2.71 4.64
C TRP A 48 7.51 2.82 5.48
N MET A 49 7.60 1.97 6.49
CA MET A 49 8.73 1.96 7.42
C MET A 49 8.95 3.34 8.09
N GLY A 50 7.86 4.02 8.38
CA GLY A 50 7.90 5.35 9.02
C GLY A 50 8.09 6.52 8.08
N LEU A 51 8.26 6.28 6.78
CA LEU A 51 8.42 7.35 5.78
C LEU A 51 7.13 7.51 4.97
N ALA A 52 6.68 8.74 4.80
CA ALA A 52 5.53 9.06 3.97
C ALA A 52 5.90 8.84 2.50
N VAL A 53 5.29 7.84 1.86
CA VAL A 53 5.56 7.48 0.45
C VAL A 53 4.46 7.95 -0.48
N ARG A 54 3.26 8.19 0.05
CA ARG A 54 2.12 8.66 -0.76
C ARG A 54 1.21 9.52 0.09
N ARG A 55 0.76 10.63 -0.46
CA ARG A 55 -0.23 11.50 0.18
C ARG A 55 -1.41 11.70 -0.76
N ILE A 56 -2.62 11.47 -0.26
CA ILE A 56 -3.85 11.62 -1.02
C ILE A 56 -4.67 12.73 -0.38
N PRO A 57 -4.77 13.91 -1.02
CA PRO A 57 -5.56 15.01 -0.45
C PRO A 57 -7.02 14.62 -0.26
N LEU A 58 -7.61 14.95 0.87
CA LEU A 58 -9.02 14.67 1.12
C LEU A 58 -9.93 15.40 0.13
N ALA A 59 -9.50 16.56 -0.36
CA ALA A 59 -10.22 17.32 -1.36
C ALA A 59 -10.39 16.55 -2.68
N ASP A 60 -9.50 15.60 -2.98
CA ASP A 60 -9.57 14.76 -4.19
C ASP A 60 -10.46 13.55 -4.01
N ILE A 61 -10.82 13.17 -2.79
CA ILE A 61 -11.61 11.98 -2.52
C ILE A 61 -13.09 12.32 -2.67
N ASN A 62 -13.77 11.57 -3.52
CA ASN A 62 -15.20 11.72 -3.77
C ASN A 62 -16.04 10.77 -2.92
N GLN A 63 -15.60 9.53 -2.79
CA GLN A 63 -16.37 8.48 -2.11
C GLN A 63 -15.43 7.43 -1.54
N VAL A 64 -15.86 6.81 -0.45
CA VAL A 64 -15.16 5.67 0.17
C VAL A 64 -16.06 4.45 0.05
N SER A 65 -15.52 3.33 -0.45
CA SER A 65 -16.30 2.13 -0.69
C SER A 65 -15.52 0.88 -0.32
N LYS A 66 -16.24 -0.23 -0.14
CA LYS A 66 -15.65 -1.56 0.01
C LYS A 66 -15.55 -2.29 -1.32
N ARG A 67 -16.17 -1.77 -2.37
CA ARG A 67 -16.22 -2.39 -3.69
C ARG A 67 -15.35 -1.62 -4.67
N LEU A 68 -14.62 -2.38 -5.48
CA LEU A 68 -13.73 -1.82 -6.48
C LEU A 68 -14.38 -1.85 -7.86
N LYS A 69 -14.28 -0.72 -8.56
CA LYS A 69 -14.64 -0.61 -9.99
C LYS A 69 -13.46 0.02 -10.72
N GLY A 70 -13.03 -0.58 -11.82
CA GLY A 70 -11.95 -0.06 -12.64
C GLY A 70 -10.56 -0.52 -12.18
N LYS A 71 -9.53 0.15 -12.67
CA LYS A 71 -8.14 -0.18 -12.37
C LYS A 71 -7.60 0.74 -11.26
N PRO A 72 -7.33 0.21 -10.07
CA PRO A 72 -6.89 1.04 -8.94
C PRO A 72 -5.38 1.17 -8.85
N GLU A 73 -4.95 2.19 -8.11
CA GLU A 73 -3.65 2.24 -7.48
C GLU A 73 -3.76 1.46 -6.16
N VAL A 74 -2.92 0.45 -5.95
CA VAL A 74 -3.08 -0.46 -4.81
C VAL A 74 -1.94 -0.30 -3.80
N TRP A 75 -2.31 -0.02 -2.55
CA TRP A 75 -1.39 0.04 -1.42
C TRP A 75 -1.88 -0.93 -0.34
N ARG A 76 -1.20 -2.06 -0.20
CA ARG A 76 -1.65 -3.13 0.69
C ARG A 76 -0.55 -3.48 1.70
N ASN A 77 -0.97 -3.72 2.93
CA ASN A 77 -0.10 -4.23 3.98
C ASN A 77 -0.42 -5.68 4.35
N THR A 78 -1.19 -6.37 3.51
CA THR A 78 -1.56 -7.76 3.71
C THR A 78 -1.58 -8.51 2.38
N LEU A 79 -1.22 -9.79 2.41
CA LEU A 79 -1.31 -10.69 1.26
C LEU A 79 -2.67 -11.37 1.14
N LYS A 80 -3.52 -11.26 2.14
CA LYS A 80 -4.88 -11.80 2.09
C LYS A 80 -5.70 -10.98 1.10
N GLY A 81 -6.34 -11.62 0.12
CA GLY A 81 -7.07 -11.00 -0.97
C GLY A 81 -7.85 -9.74 -0.58
N ASN A 82 -9.16 -9.77 -0.53
CA ASN A 82 -9.99 -8.59 -0.23
C ASN A 82 -10.06 -8.26 1.28
N HIS A 83 -9.14 -8.78 2.07
CA HIS A 83 -9.13 -8.56 3.50
C HIS A 83 -8.84 -7.10 3.83
N ARG A 84 -9.71 -6.47 4.60
CA ARG A 84 -9.61 -5.07 5.02
C ARG A 84 -9.51 -4.05 3.87
N MET A 85 -9.99 -4.42 2.69
CA MET A 85 -9.94 -3.53 1.53
C MET A 85 -10.86 -2.32 1.73
N LEU A 86 -10.32 -1.13 1.43
CA LEU A 86 -11.05 0.11 1.42
C LEU A 86 -10.66 0.87 0.15
N VAL A 87 -11.65 1.26 -0.65
CA VAL A 87 -11.43 1.93 -1.93
C VAL A 87 -11.75 3.41 -1.79
N LEU A 88 -10.79 4.25 -2.11
CA LEU A 88 -10.93 5.70 -2.12
C LEU A 88 -11.14 6.15 -3.56
N TYR A 89 -12.37 6.47 -3.93
CA TYR A 89 -12.68 7.01 -5.25
C TYR A 89 -12.32 8.48 -5.29
N ARG A 90 -11.60 8.88 -6.33
CA ARG A 90 -11.08 10.23 -6.49
C ARG A 90 -11.87 10.98 -7.54
N LYS A 91 -11.88 12.30 -7.42
CA LYS A 91 -12.57 13.20 -8.35
C LYS A 91 -11.84 13.31 -9.68
N ASN A 92 -12.52 13.84 -10.69
CA ASN A 92 -11.95 14.20 -12.01
C ASN A 92 -11.38 13.00 -12.78
N GLY A 93 -11.97 11.81 -12.60
CA GLY A 93 -11.53 10.62 -13.33
C GLY A 93 -10.18 10.06 -12.88
N MET A 94 -9.64 10.53 -11.77
CA MET A 94 -8.40 9.97 -11.22
C MET A 94 -8.62 8.53 -10.77
N ARG A 95 -7.55 7.72 -10.83
CA ARG A 95 -7.61 6.32 -10.41
C ARG A 95 -8.07 6.19 -8.96
N PRO A 96 -8.97 5.24 -8.66
CA PRO A 96 -9.26 4.92 -7.27
C PRO A 96 -8.03 4.34 -6.59
N VAL A 97 -7.92 4.56 -5.29
CA VAL A 97 -6.81 4.04 -4.48
C VAL A 97 -7.35 3.00 -3.52
N VAL A 98 -6.75 1.82 -3.54
CA VAL A 98 -7.10 0.73 -2.62
C VAL A 98 -6.09 0.72 -1.48
N ILE A 99 -6.59 0.77 -0.26
CA ILE A 99 -5.79 0.67 0.95
C ILE A 99 -6.35 -0.45 1.85
N THR A 100 -5.53 -0.94 2.76
CA THR A 100 -5.94 -2.00 3.69
C THR A 100 -5.60 -1.62 5.12
N PRO A 101 -6.24 -0.59 5.68
CA PRO A 101 -5.96 -0.17 7.06
C PRO A 101 -6.29 -1.29 8.06
N ARG A 102 -5.55 -1.36 9.15
CA ARG A 102 -5.71 -2.43 10.15
C ARG A 102 -7.11 -2.46 10.74
N ASN A 103 -7.69 -1.30 11.00
CA ASN A 103 -9.07 -1.18 11.43
C ASN A 103 -9.87 -0.41 10.39
N ARG A 104 -10.42 -1.13 9.42
CA ARG A 104 -11.15 -0.56 8.28
C ARG A 104 -12.34 0.28 8.71
N TYR A 105 -13.08 -0.16 9.70
CA TYR A 105 -14.30 0.53 10.12
C TYR A 105 -13.99 1.85 10.82
N VAL A 106 -13.04 1.85 11.73
CA VAL A 106 -12.62 3.08 12.41
C VAL A 106 -12.01 4.07 11.42
N PHE A 107 -11.13 3.59 10.56
CA PHE A 107 -10.50 4.42 9.53
C PHE A 107 -11.55 5.05 8.61
N ARG A 108 -12.50 4.25 8.14
CA ARG A 108 -13.58 4.72 7.26
C ARG A 108 -14.43 5.77 7.95
N ASN A 109 -14.83 5.54 9.20
CA ASN A 109 -15.67 6.47 9.94
C ASN A 109 -14.97 7.81 10.16
N GLN A 110 -13.69 7.78 10.52
CA GLN A 110 -12.89 8.99 10.68
C GLN A 110 -12.68 9.72 9.36
N LEU A 111 -12.44 8.98 8.29
CA LEU A 111 -12.27 9.55 6.95
C LEU A 111 -13.55 10.23 6.48
N GLU A 112 -14.69 9.56 6.60
CA GLU A 112 -15.99 10.13 6.22
C GLU A 112 -16.31 11.37 7.02
N ALA A 113 -16.02 11.38 8.33
CA ALA A 113 -16.21 12.54 9.18
C ALA A 113 -15.33 13.73 8.73
N ASN A 114 -14.08 13.47 8.37
CA ASN A 114 -13.18 14.49 7.87
C ASN A 114 -13.61 15.03 6.49
N LEU A 115 -14.10 14.14 5.61
CA LEU A 115 -14.65 14.56 4.31
C LEU A 115 -15.86 15.43 4.47
N GLU A 116 -16.76 15.06 5.38
CA GLU A 116 -17.96 15.84 5.66
C GLU A 116 -17.61 17.23 6.22
N ARG A 117 -16.64 17.29 7.11
CA ARG A 117 -16.17 18.56 7.67
C ARG A 117 -15.59 19.47 6.61
N LEU A 118 -14.84 18.93 5.63
CA LEU A 118 -14.28 19.72 4.54
C LEU A 118 -15.33 20.20 3.54
N SER A 119 -16.42 19.45 3.38
CA SER A 119 -17.53 19.84 2.49
C SER A 119 -18.50 20.82 3.14
N SER A 120 -18.45 21.00 4.45
CA SER A 120 -19.33 21.89 5.18
C SER A 120 -18.86 23.35 5.08
N PRO A 121 -19.67 24.25 4.52
CA PRO A 121 -19.27 25.66 4.37
C PRO A 121 -19.26 26.42 5.70
N ALA A 122 -19.87 25.85 6.75
CA ALA A 122 -19.96 26.48 8.06
C ALA A 122 -18.80 26.11 8.99
N ALA A 123 -17.89 25.29 8.53
CA ALA A 123 -16.77 24.84 9.35
C ALA A 123 -15.68 25.89 9.51
#